data_1e34d05db53cd01cd56c4078ee8732ad
#
_entry.id   1e34d05db53cd01cd56c4078ee8732ad
#
_cell.length_a   1.000
_cell.length_b   1.000
_cell.length_c   1.000
_cell.angle_alpha   90.00
_cell.angle_beta   90.00
_cell.angle_gamma   90.00
#
_symmetry.space_group_name_H-M   'P 1'
#
loop_
_entity.id
_entity.type
_entity.pdbx_description
1 polymer ?
#
loop_
_entity_poly.entity_id
_entity_poly.type
_entity_poly.pdbx_seq_one_letter_code
_entity_poly.pdbx_strand_id
1 'polypeptide(L)'
;METGKVRAQSWKSEPTPEKMETSFFHQLLNKRMVLSARDDVKSLLHRLIFVSKISPDLADKRDLGEYWEQQFQRYNQGENVTGLLLLYPAYTVHCLESSGDVLYCVIRDLQRMKKQGDRALVLDPKIVVTSHNISSRLFSQWSYKVLDVPGQYLGDKFSEEATDGIITECLTKILKIGKHLTKYPKGSKNIPDSVFEKVPELTIPQTSILHLLQCKDLLTPEQFLKMYDSPLNVMLDSGKCPNHGIVSPPGIEPCMA
;
A
#
# COMPACT_ATOMS: atom_id res chain seq x y z
N MET A 1 50.07 -18.38 70.43
CA MET A 1 50.11 -19.13 69.14
C MET A 1 48.71 -19.05 68.54
N GLU A 2 48.46 -18.01 67.73
CA GLU A 2 47.18 -17.89 66.96
C GLU A 2 47.54 -17.54 65.55
N THR A 3 47.20 -18.48 64.70
CA THR A 3 47.42 -18.38 63.24
C THR A 3 46.25 -17.63 62.59
N GLY A 4 46.50 -16.40 62.17
CA GLY A 4 45.50 -15.62 61.40
C GLY A 4 45.26 -16.20 60.03
N LYS A 5 44.01 -16.57 59.74
CA LYS A 5 43.53 -16.91 58.41
C LYS A 5 43.17 -15.61 57.65
N VAL A 6 43.90 -15.31 56.61
CA VAL A 6 43.58 -14.27 55.63
C VAL A 6 42.48 -14.79 54.73
N ARG A 7 41.34 -14.11 54.73
CA ARG A 7 40.16 -14.43 53.92
C ARG A 7 40.29 -13.66 52.60
N ALA A 8 40.53 -14.40 51.52
CA ALA A 8 40.51 -13.85 50.17
C ALA A 8 39.05 -13.44 49.78
N GLN A 9 38.85 -12.16 49.54
CA GLN A 9 37.60 -11.68 48.99
C GLN A 9 37.66 -11.83 47.46
N SER A 10 36.79 -12.73 46.95
CA SER A 10 36.52 -12.89 45.52
C SER A 10 35.65 -11.74 45.06
N TRP A 11 36.17 -10.87 44.20
CA TRP A 11 35.42 -9.87 43.45
C TRP A 11 34.79 -10.58 42.25
N LYS A 12 33.55 -11.04 42.35
CA LYS A 12 32.72 -11.34 41.21
C LYS A 12 31.96 -10.07 40.86
N SER A 13 32.45 -9.32 39.89
CA SER A 13 31.65 -8.31 39.18
C SER A 13 30.76 -9.04 38.20
N GLU A 14 29.48 -9.16 38.51
CA GLU A 14 28.48 -9.52 37.51
C GLU A 14 28.39 -8.37 36.46
N PRO A 15 28.41 -8.69 35.16
CA PRO A 15 28.18 -7.68 34.14
C PRO A 15 26.71 -7.25 34.23
N THR A 16 26.47 -6.00 34.60
CA THR A 16 25.15 -5.37 34.42
C THR A 16 24.79 -5.43 32.96
N PRO A 17 23.57 -5.89 32.58
CA PRO A 17 23.16 -5.88 31.19
C PRO A 17 23.06 -4.41 30.75
N GLU A 18 23.94 -4.02 29.82
CA GLU A 18 23.81 -2.76 29.10
C GLU A 18 22.40 -2.70 28.51
N LYS A 19 21.63 -1.71 28.98
CA LYS A 19 20.35 -1.37 28.37
C LYS A 19 20.67 -0.94 26.93
N MET A 20 20.53 -1.86 25.99
CA MET A 20 20.48 -1.50 24.57
C MET A 20 19.38 -0.45 24.40
N GLU A 21 19.77 0.77 24.10
CA GLU A 21 18.85 1.84 23.73
C GLU A 21 18.16 1.41 22.44
N THR A 22 17.01 0.78 22.58
CA THR A 22 16.17 0.44 21.43
C THR A 22 15.61 1.71 20.85
N SER A 23 15.76 1.90 19.54
CA SER A 23 15.24 3.07 18.85
C SER A 23 13.74 3.23 19.13
N PHE A 24 13.24 4.47 19.08
CA PHE A 24 11.80 4.76 19.26
C PHE A 24 10.92 3.92 18.32
N PHE A 25 11.40 3.64 17.12
CA PHE A 25 10.75 2.74 16.18
C PHE A 25 10.64 1.30 16.71
N HIS A 26 11.71 0.76 17.30
CA HIS A 26 11.69 -0.58 17.93
C HIS A 26 10.77 -0.63 19.16
N GLN A 27 10.71 0.45 19.94
CA GLN A 27 9.79 0.54 21.07
C GLN A 27 8.33 0.55 20.60
N LEU A 28 8.02 1.29 19.53
CA LEU A 28 6.69 1.28 18.91
C LEU A 28 6.33 -0.08 18.33
N LEU A 29 7.29 -0.74 17.67
CA LEU A 29 7.11 -2.07 17.08
C LEU A 29 6.85 -3.10 18.20
N ASN A 30 7.67 -3.11 19.25
CA ASN A 30 7.50 -4.00 20.40
C ASN A 30 6.18 -3.74 21.14
N LYS A 31 5.80 -2.48 21.34
CA LYS A 31 4.52 -2.12 21.95
C LYS A 31 3.34 -2.61 21.08
N ARG A 32 3.44 -2.55 19.78
CA ARG A 32 2.46 -3.10 18.84
C ARG A 32 2.41 -4.62 18.87
N MET A 33 3.56 -5.29 18.88
CA MET A 33 3.64 -6.76 18.99
C MET A 33 3.04 -7.29 20.29
N VAL A 34 3.29 -6.61 21.42
CA VAL A 34 2.73 -7.00 22.73
C VAL A 34 1.21 -6.75 22.79
N LEU A 35 0.71 -5.69 22.17
CA LEU A 35 -0.72 -5.43 22.06
C LEU A 35 -1.39 -6.42 21.09
N SER A 36 -0.66 -6.87 20.05
CA SER A 36 -1.13 -7.83 19.04
C SER A 36 -1.21 -9.27 19.57
N ALA A 37 -0.46 -9.62 20.62
CA ALA A 37 -0.49 -10.96 21.21
C ALA A 37 -1.73 -11.22 22.09
N ARG A 38 -2.56 -10.21 22.34
CA ARG A 38 -3.75 -10.31 23.19
C ARG A 38 -5.09 -10.17 22.50
N ASP A 39 -5.15 -9.54 21.34
CA ASP A 39 -6.38 -9.40 20.57
C ASP A 39 -5.99 -9.33 19.08
N ASP A 40 -6.80 -9.99 18.23
CA ASP A 40 -6.69 -10.04 16.77
C ASP A 40 -5.73 -9.01 16.17
N VAL A 41 -4.65 -9.48 15.53
CA VAL A 41 -3.71 -8.63 14.78
C VAL A 41 -4.52 -7.79 13.81
N LYS A 42 -4.97 -6.63 14.23
CA LYS A 42 -5.62 -5.67 13.33
C LYS A 42 -4.57 -5.27 12.31
N SER A 43 -4.62 -5.90 11.17
CA SER A 43 -3.79 -5.53 10.03
C SER A 43 -3.93 -4.03 9.78
N LEU A 44 -2.81 -3.39 9.45
CA LEU A 44 -2.82 -1.97 9.12
C LEU A 44 -3.70 -1.74 7.91
N LEU A 45 -4.58 -0.74 8.04
CA LEU A 45 -5.48 -0.36 6.97
C LEU A 45 -4.77 0.53 5.95
N HIS A 46 -4.89 0.18 4.70
CA HIS A 46 -4.31 0.93 3.57
C HIS A 46 -5.40 1.30 2.56
N ARG A 47 -5.10 2.29 1.71
CA ARG A 47 -5.97 2.66 0.59
C ARG A 47 -5.16 2.61 -0.70
N LEU A 48 -5.75 2.02 -1.73
CA LEU A 48 -5.22 1.94 -3.09
C LEU A 48 -6.21 2.60 -4.03
N ILE A 49 -5.73 3.50 -4.89
CA ILE A 49 -6.52 4.07 -5.98
C ILE A 49 -5.79 3.78 -7.28
N PHE A 50 -6.50 3.22 -8.23
CA PHE A 50 -6.00 2.97 -9.58
C PHE A 50 -7.04 3.28 -10.63
N VAL A 51 -6.58 3.54 -11.84
CA VAL A 51 -7.39 3.75 -13.03
C VAL A 51 -7.04 2.72 -14.08
N SER A 52 -7.99 2.37 -14.94
CA SER A 52 -7.74 1.46 -16.06
C SER A 52 -8.71 1.73 -17.22
N LYS A 53 -8.41 1.19 -18.38
CA LYS A 53 -9.37 1.07 -19.48
C LYS A 53 -10.23 -0.17 -19.27
N ILE A 54 -11.49 -0.13 -19.70
CA ILE A 54 -12.35 -1.30 -19.79
C ILE A 54 -12.03 -2.03 -21.11
N SER A 55 -11.99 -3.35 -21.09
CA SER A 55 -11.86 -4.13 -22.32
C SER A 55 -13.03 -3.82 -23.26
N PRO A 56 -12.77 -3.56 -24.57
CA PRO A 56 -13.84 -3.36 -25.53
C PRO A 56 -14.70 -4.62 -25.75
N ASP A 57 -14.15 -5.80 -25.41
CA ASP A 57 -14.84 -7.08 -25.55
C ASP A 57 -15.80 -7.38 -24.39
N LEU A 58 -15.80 -6.55 -23.34
CA LEU A 58 -16.69 -6.70 -22.20
C LEU A 58 -18.11 -6.26 -22.56
N ALA A 59 -19.03 -7.22 -22.70
CA ALA A 59 -20.40 -6.97 -23.11
C ALA A 59 -21.19 -6.18 -22.06
N ASP A 60 -21.07 -6.52 -20.78
CA ASP A 60 -21.69 -5.77 -19.67
C ASP A 60 -20.63 -5.33 -18.66
N LYS A 61 -20.57 -4.04 -18.38
CA LYS A 61 -19.65 -3.49 -17.38
C LYS A 61 -19.93 -3.97 -15.95
N ARG A 62 -21.15 -4.43 -15.68
CA ARG A 62 -21.54 -5.00 -14.39
C ARG A 62 -20.74 -6.27 -14.08
N ASP A 63 -20.37 -7.03 -15.11
CA ASP A 63 -19.54 -8.23 -14.97
C ASP A 63 -18.20 -7.92 -14.28
N LEU A 64 -17.65 -6.72 -14.51
CA LEU A 64 -16.44 -6.26 -13.81
C LEU A 64 -16.71 -6.02 -12.33
N GLY A 65 -17.89 -5.53 -11.97
CA GLY A 65 -18.31 -5.40 -10.58
C GLY A 65 -18.43 -6.76 -9.89
N GLU A 66 -19.10 -7.71 -10.54
CA GLU A 66 -19.25 -9.08 -10.05
C GLU A 66 -17.91 -9.82 -9.93
N TYR A 67 -17.03 -9.63 -10.90
CA TYR A 67 -15.66 -10.17 -10.86
C TYR A 67 -14.93 -9.72 -9.59
N TRP A 68 -14.90 -8.41 -9.31
CA TRP A 68 -14.22 -7.91 -8.13
C TRP A 68 -14.87 -8.38 -6.83
N GLU A 69 -16.18 -8.45 -6.76
CA GLU A 69 -16.88 -9.00 -5.59
C GLU A 69 -16.46 -10.45 -5.31
N GLN A 70 -16.39 -11.29 -6.35
CA GLN A 70 -15.93 -12.68 -6.23
C GLN A 70 -14.45 -12.76 -5.81
N GLN A 71 -13.59 -11.89 -6.34
CA GLN A 71 -12.18 -11.86 -5.94
C GLN A 71 -12.04 -11.47 -4.46
N PHE A 72 -12.78 -10.46 -4.01
CA PHE A 72 -12.72 -10.06 -2.60
C PHE A 72 -13.21 -11.14 -1.64
N GLN A 73 -14.18 -11.94 -2.04
CA GLN A 73 -14.60 -13.13 -1.26
C GLN A 73 -13.46 -14.16 -1.15
N ARG A 74 -12.66 -14.33 -2.20
CA ARG A 74 -11.50 -15.24 -2.21
C ARG A 74 -10.34 -14.74 -1.36
N TYR A 75 -10.10 -13.42 -1.34
CA TYR A 75 -9.04 -12.82 -0.53
C TYR A 75 -9.42 -12.72 0.95
N ASN A 76 -10.72 -12.88 1.25
CA ASN A 76 -11.26 -12.64 2.58
C ASN A 76 -10.92 -13.79 3.54
N GLN A 77 -9.72 -13.76 4.10
CA GLN A 77 -9.33 -14.58 5.25
C GLN A 77 -9.76 -13.92 6.57
N GLY A 78 -10.95 -13.30 6.60
CA GLY A 78 -11.46 -12.55 7.75
C GLY A 78 -11.33 -11.03 7.64
N GLU A 79 -10.72 -10.51 6.59
CA GLU A 79 -10.54 -9.07 6.39
C GLU A 79 -11.54 -8.49 5.39
N ASN A 80 -12.26 -7.44 5.81
CA ASN A 80 -13.23 -6.77 4.95
C ASN A 80 -12.54 -5.85 3.94
N VAL A 81 -12.88 -5.99 2.67
CA VAL A 81 -12.56 -5.01 1.62
C VAL A 81 -13.70 -4.00 1.54
N THR A 82 -13.37 -2.72 1.61
CA THR A 82 -14.32 -1.62 1.36
C THR A 82 -13.80 -0.75 0.23
N GLY A 83 -14.67 0.04 -0.39
CA GLY A 83 -14.23 0.88 -1.50
C GLY A 83 -15.32 1.24 -2.47
N LEU A 84 -14.90 1.81 -3.59
CA LEU A 84 -15.77 2.28 -4.65
C LEU A 84 -15.15 2.01 -6.02
N LEU A 85 -15.91 1.37 -6.90
CA LEU A 85 -15.58 1.20 -8.31
C LEU A 85 -16.51 2.08 -9.15
N LEU A 86 -15.95 3.04 -9.88
CA LEU A 86 -16.65 3.84 -10.86
C LEU A 86 -16.38 3.27 -12.26
N LEU A 87 -17.46 2.92 -12.96
CA LEU A 87 -17.44 2.31 -14.30
C LEU A 87 -17.92 3.35 -15.31
N TYR A 88 -17.00 3.94 -16.03
CA TYR A 88 -17.26 4.86 -17.15
C TYR A 88 -17.50 4.10 -18.47
N PRO A 89 -17.88 4.77 -19.56
CA PRO A 89 -18.03 4.10 -20.87
C PRO A 89 -16.81 3.32 -21.32
N ALA A 90 -15.59 3.83 -21.11
CA ALA A 90 -14.33 3.20 -21.54
C ALA A 90 -13.29 3.06 -20.44
N TYR A 91 -13.54 3.57 -19.22
CA TYR A 91 -12.54 3.66 -18.15
C TYR A 91 -13.11 3.21 -16.82
N THR A 92 -12.20 2.88 -15.90
CA THR A 92 -12.54 2.66 -14.49
C THR A 92 -11.71 3.53 -13.58
N VAL A 93 -12.32 3.91 -12.45
CA VAL A 93 -11.60 4.44 -11.28
C VAL A 93 -11.97 3.57 -10.10
N HIS A 94 -10.99 2.96 -9.48
CA HIS A 94 -11.21 2.02 -8.38
C HIS A 94 -10.44 2.48 -7.14
N CYS A 95 -11.17 2.71 -6.06
CA CYS A 95 -10.65 3.00 -4.73
C CYS A 95 -10.93 1.81 -3.82
N LEU A 96 -9.90 1.27 -3.18
CA LEU A 96 -9.99 0.11 -2.28
C LEU A 96 -9.36 0.42 -0.93
N GLU A 97 -9.95 -0.12 0.12
CA GLU A 97 -9.44 -0.04 1.48
C GLU A 97 -9.41 -1.44 2.10
N SER A 98 -8.24 -1.92 2.46
CA SER A 98 -8.02 -3.22 3.09
C SER A 98 -6.63 -3.30 3.73
N SER A 99 -6.25 -4.48 4.21
CA SER A 99 -4.88 -4.77 4.60
C SER A 99 -3.91 -4.70 3.42
N GLY A 100 -2.63 -4.55 3.72
CA GLY A 100 -1.58 -4.56 2.70
C GLY A 100 -1.63 -5.83 1.85
N ASP A 101 -1.76 -7.00 2.49
CA ASP A 101 -1.74 -8.30 1.81
C ASP A 101 -2.87 -8.42 0.77
N VAL A 102 -4.08 -7.98 1.12
CA VAL A 102 -5.22 -7.98 0.20
C VAL A 102 -4.98 -7.02 -0.96
N LEU A 103 -4.47 -5.80 -0.69
CA LEU A 103 -4.18 -4.84 -1.76
C LEU A 103 -3.06 -5.32 -2.69
N TYR A 104 -2.05 -6.01 -2.17
CA TYR A 104 -1.03 -6.67 -3.01
C TYR A 104 -1.62 -7.78 -3.86
N CYS A 105 -2.58 -8.57 -3.35
CA CYS A 105 -3.29 -9.55 -4.17
C CYS A 105 -4.04 -8.90 -5.33
N VAL A 106 -4.72 -7.77 -5.07
CA VAL A 106 -5.38 -6.98 -6.15
C VAL A 106 -4.37 -6.53 -7.21
N ILE A 107 -3.23 -5.98 -6.80
CA ILE A 107 -2.20 -5.50 -7.73
C ILE A 107 -1.62 -6.67 -8.55
N ARG A 108 -1.42 -7.84 -7.94
CA ARG A 108 -0.99 -9.06 -8.65
C ARG A 108 -2.04 -9.53 -9.64
N ASP A 109 -3.32 -9.41 -9.33
CA ASP A 109 -4.39 -9.77 -10.26
C ASP A 109 -4.47 -8.80 -11.45
N LEU A 110 -4.30 -7.50 -11.22
CA LEU A 110 -4.19 -6.53 -12.30
C LEU A 110 -2.99 -6.83 -13.22
N GLN A 111 -1.86 -7.28 -12.66
CA GLN A 111 -0.72 -7.72 -13.44
C GLN A 111 -1.03 -8.99 -14.26
N ARG A 112 -1.78 -9.94 -13.68
CA ARG A 112 -2.20 -11.17 -14.39
C ARG A 112 -3.14 -10.87 -15.52
N MET A 113 -4.11 -9.96 -15.35
CA MET A 113 -5.03 -9.54 -16.41
C MET A 113 -4.28 -9.04 -17.63
N LYS A 114 -3.22 -8.24 -17.45
CA LYS A 114 -2.37 -7.79 -18.56
C LYS A 114 -1.78 -8.96 -19.38
N LYS A 115 -1.49 -10.10 -18.72
CA LYS A 115 -0.95 -11.29 -19.39
C LYS A 115 -2.03 -12.12 -20.10
N GLN A 116 -3.31 -11.89 -19.84
CA GLN A 116 -4.44 -12.63 -20.43
C GLN A 116 -4.83 -12.11 -21.82
N GLY A 117 -4.26 -10.97 -22.26
CA GLY A 117 -4.56 -10.38 -23.58
C GLY A 117 -6.04 -10.10 -23.76
N ASP A 118 -6.66 -10.65 -24.78
CA ASP A 118 -8.06 -10.42 -25.16
C ASP A 118 -9.09 -10.87 -24.12
N ARG A 119 -8.70 -11.68 -23.14
CA ARG A 119 -9.57 -12.10 -22.03
C ARG A 119 -9.50 -11.18 -20.82
N ALA A 120 -8.68 -10.14 -20.87
CA ALA A 120 -8.57 -9.19 -19.77
C ALA A 120 -9.83 -8.33 -19.68
N LEU A 121 -10.38 -8.20 -18.48
CA LEU A 121 -11.54 -7.34 -18.23
C LEU A 121 -11.14 -5.85 -18.21
N VAL A 122 -9.91 -5.57 -17.79
CA VAL A 122 -9.34 -4.22 -17.76
C VAL A 122 -7.96 -4.19 -18.42
N LEU A 123 -7.67 -3.07 -19.06
CA LEU A 123 -6.42 -2.85 -19.81
C LEU A 123 -5.68 -1.64 -19.23
N ASP A 124 -4.37 -1.63 -19.38
CA ASP A 124 -3.46 -0.51 -19.03
C ASP A 124 -3.67 0.08 -17.62
N PRO A 125 -3.77 -0.73 -16.56
CA PRO A 125 -3.98 -0.20 -15.23
C PRO A 125 -2.79 0.65 -14.77
N LYS A 126 -3.09 1.79 -14.09
CA LYS A 126 -2.13 2.71 -13.48
C LYS A 126 -2.46 2.92 -12.02
N ILE A 127 -1.46 2.76 -11.15
CA ILE A 127 -1.58 3.07 -9.72
C ILE A 127 -1.49 4.59 -9.57
N VAL A 128 -2.54 5.20 -9.04
CA VAL A 128 -2.60 6.67 -8.87
C VAL A 128 -2.15 7.06 -7.48
N VAL A 129 -2.70 6.41 -6.45
CA VAL A 129 -2.39 6.71 -5.04
C VAL A 129 -2.33 5.43 -4.22
N THR A 130 -1.33 5.36 -3.35
CA THR A 130 -1.28 4.41 -2.24
C THR A 130 -1.16 5.18 -0.93
N SER A 131 -2.09 4.96 0.00
CA SER A 131 -2.03 5.57 1.34
C SER A 131 -1.88 4.47 2.37
N HIS A 132 -0.83 4.57 3.17
CA HIS A 132 -0.51 3.56 4.18
C HIS A 132 -1.00 3.99 5.56
N ASN A 133 -1.46 3.02 6.35
CA ASN A 133 -1.86 3.21 7.75
C ASN A 133 -2.92 4.33 7.93
N ILE A 134 -3.97 4.29 7.10
CA ILE A 134 -5.10 5.21 7.26
C ILE A 134 -5.84 4.91 8.57
N SER A 135 -6.29 5.95 9.25
CA SER A 135 -6.87 5.83 10.59
C SER A 135 -8.24 5.16 10.62
N SER A 136 -8.99 5.27 9.52
CA SER A 136 -10.35 4.72 9.42
C SER A 136 -10.75 4.51 7.97
N ARG A 137 -11.73 3.62 7.77
CA ARG A 137 -12.35 3.39 6.47
C ARG A 137 -13.24 4.58 6.10
N LEU A 138 -13.15 4.98 4.85
CA LEU A 138 -14.04 5.99 4.25
C LEU A 138 -15.35 5.35 3.79
N PHE A 139 -15.27 4.11 3.29
CA PHE A 139 -16.41 3.39 2.76
C PHE A 139 -16.88 2.32 3.77
N SER A 140 -18.21 2.23 3.97
CA SER A 140 -18.81 1.25 4.90
C SER A 140 -18.86 -0.16 4.31
N GLN A 141 -18.84 -0.28 2.98
CA GLN A 141 -18.80 -1.51 2.20
C GLN A 141 -18.09 -1.25 0.87
N TRP A 142 -17.74 -2.30 0.13
CA TRP A 142 -17.38 -2.16 -1.26
C TRP A 142 -18.65 -2.05 -2.11
N SER A 143 -18.63 -1.12 -3.08
CA SER A 143 -19.76 -0.88 -3.98
C SER A 143 -19.25 -0.42 -5.34
N TYR A 144 -20.06 -0.53 -6.37
CA TYR A 144 -19.76 -0.02 -7.70
C TYR A 144 -20.88 0.85 -8.25
N LYS A 145 -20.55 1.68 -9.24
CA LYS A 145 -21.47 2.53 -9.96
C LYS A 145 -21.14 2.54 -11.44
N VAL A 146 -22.12 2.20 -12.26
CA VAL A 146 -22.04 2.43 -13.71
C VAL A 146 -22.46 3.87 -13.99
N LEU A 147 -21.61 4.61 -14.69
CA LEU A 147 -21.82 6.01 -15.02
C LEU A 147 -22.05 6.13 -16.53
N ASP A 148 -23.27 6.46 -16.91
CA ASP A 148 -23.64 6.78 -18.30
C ASP A 148 -23.36 8.26 -18.61
N VAL A 149 -22.09 8.63 -18.51
CA VAL A 149 -21.64 9.97 -18.87
C VAL A 149 -21.41 9.99 -20.38
N PRO A 150 -22.08 10.86 -21.15
CA PRO A 150 -21.82 10.98 -22.59
C PRO A 150 -20.33 11.19 -22.81
N GLY A 151 -19.76 10.41 -23.74
CA GLY A 151 -18.37 10.59 -24.13
C GLY A 151 -18.18 12.01 -24.64
N GLN A 152 -17.52 12.85 -23.84
CA GLN A 152 -17.06 14.13 -24.37
C GLN A 152 -16.03 13.78 -25.43
N TYR A 153 -16.33 14.17 -26.68
CA TYR A 153 -15.39 14.07 -27.78
C TYR A 153 -14.19 14.95 -27.41
N LEU A 154 -13.15 14.31 -26.93
CA LEU A 154 -11.91 15.00 -26.57
C LEU A 154 -11.21 15.39 -27.88
N GLY A 155 -11.51 16.59 -28.37
CA GLY A 155 -10.53 17.28 -29.20
C GLY A 155 -9.22 17.40 -28.39
N ASP A 156 -8.09 17.24 -29.06
CA ASP A 156 -6.70 17.18 -28.57
C ASP A 156 -6.21 18.30 -27.63
N LYS A 157 -7.10 18.90 -26.86
CA LYS A 157 -6.72 19.83 -25.81
C LYS A 157 -6.36 19.04 -24.55
N PHE A 158 -5.14 18.49 -24.55
CA PHE A 158 -4.49 18.19 -23.29
C PHE A 158 -4.45 19.50 -22.49
N SER A 159 -5.12 19.51 -21.36
CA SER A 159 -4.96 20.56 -20.38
C SER A 159 -3.47 20.53 -19.97
N GLU A 160 -2.79 21.67 -20.01
CA GLU A 160 -1.43 21.86 -19.46
C GLU A 160 -1.42 21.72 -17.92
N GLU A 161 -2.50 21.21 -17.37
CA GLU A 161 -2.65 21.02 -15.94
C GLU A 161 -1.63 19.97 -15.46
N ALA A 162 -0.87 20.34 -14.45
CA ALA A 162 0.13 19.45 -13.87
C ALA A 162 -0.53 18.15 -13.36
N THR A 163 0.08 17.00 -13.63
CA THR A 163 -0.42 15.68 -13.22
C THR A 163 -0.79 15.64 -11.73
N ASP A 164 -0.01 16.29 -10.88
CA ASP A 164 -0.26 16.38 -9.43
C ASP A 164 -1.59 17.08 -9.10
N GLY A 165 -1.96 18.12 -9.87
CA GLY A 165 -3.25 18.79 -9.74
C GLY A 165 -4.40 17.84 -10.05
N ILE A 166 -4.29 17.09 -11.15
CA ILE A 166 -5.30 16.10 -11.56
C ILE A 166 -5.43 14.97 -10.52
N ILE A 167 -4.31 14.46 -10.00
CA ILE A 167 -4.33 13.44 -8.93
C ILE A 167 -5.03 13.98 -7.69
N THR A 168 -4.69 15.21 -7.29
CA THR A 168 -5.28 15.89 -6.13
C THR A 168 -6.79 16.09 -6.29
N GLU A 169 -7.23 16.52 -7.47
CA GLU A 169 -8.65 16.67 -7.79
C GLU A 169 -9.38 15.33 -7.75
N CYS A 170 -8.84 14.30 -8.41
CA CYS A 170 -9.41 12.95 -8.40
C CYS A 170 -9.54 12.40 -6.99
N LEU A 171 -8.49 12.51 -6.18
CA LEU A 171 -8.49 12.07 -4.79
C LEU A 171 -9.54 12.84 -3.97
N THR A 172 -9.60 14.16 -4.13
CA THR A 172 -10.57 15.03 -3.45
C THR A 172 -12.01 14.62 -3.78
N LYS A 173 -12.30 14.35 -5.05
CA LYS A 173 -13.64 13.91 -5.49
C LYS A 173 -14.00 12.56 -4.90
N ILE A 174 -13.08 11.58 -4.92
CA ILE A 174 -13.28 10.25 -4.31
C ILE A 174 -13.57 10.37 -2.81
N LEU A 175 -12.81 11.20 -2.08
CA LEU A 175 -13.02 11.41 -0.66
C LEU A 175 -14.38 12.07 -0.37
N LYS A 176 -14.80 13.04 -1.19
CA LYS A 176 -16.12 13.68 -1.08
C LYS A 176 -17.26 12.71 -1.42
N ILE A 177 -17.10 11.86 -2.45
CA ILE A 177 -18.06 10.78 -2.76
C ILE A 177 -18.19 9.83 -1.58
N GLY A 178 -17.07 9.36 -1.01
CA GLY A 178 -17.09 8.48 0.15
C GLY A 178 -17.85 9.11 1.33
N LYS A 179 -17.58 10.37 1.65
CA LYS A 179 -18.31 11.10 2.68
C LYS A 179 -19.81 11.28 2.32
N HIS A 180 -20.14 11.45 1.05
CA HIS A 180 -21.53 11.51 0.61
C HIS A 180 -22.24 10.17 0.83
N LEU A 181 -21.57 9.05 0.48
CA LEU A 181 -22.12 7.71 0.61
C LEU A 181 -22.36 7.29 2.07
N THR A 182 -21.66 7.86 3.05
CA THR A 182 -21.94 7.58 4.48
C THR A 182 -23.34 7.99 4.92
N LYS A 183 -24.01 8.88 4.17
CA LYS A 183 -25.38 9.32 4.46
C LYS A 183 -26.45 8.27 4.07
N TYR A 184 -26.05 7.25 3.34
CA TYR A 184 -26.94 6.20 2.85
C TYR A 184 -26.70 4.89 3.60
N PRO A 185 -27.74 4.10 3.88
CA PRO A 185 -27.61 2.82 4.54
C PRO A 185 -26.83 1.85 3.63
N LYS A 186 -26.21 0.86 4.27
CA LYS A 186 -25.63 -0.27 3.53
C LYS A 186 -26.74 -0.98 2.76
N GLY A 187 -26.50 -1.24 1.49
CA GLY A 187 -27.50 -1.82 0.62
C GLY A 187 -26.88 -2.57 -0.55
N SER A 188 -27.52 -2.48 -1.70
CA SER A 188 -27.03 -3.06 -2.96
C SER A 188 -25.58 -2.64 -3.24
N LYS A 189 -24.81 -3.56 -3.80
CA LYS A 189 -23.44 -3.27 -4.26
C LYS A 189 -23.43 -2.31 -5.44
N ASN A 190 -24.46 -2.37 -6.29
CA ASN A 190 -24.68 -1.37 -7.33
C ASN A 190 -25.37 -0.15 -6.73
N ILE A 191 -24.71 1.00 -6.77
CA ILE A 191 -25.23 2.26 -6.20
C ILE A 191 -26.31 2.83 -7.13
N PRO A 192 -27.51 3.15 -6.61
CA PRO A 192 -28.58 3.75 -7.41
C PRO A 192 -28.16 5.08 -8.04
N ASP A 193 -28.76 5.41 -9.22
CA ASP A 193 -28.48 6.65 -9.95
C ASP A 193 -28.81 7.89 -9.12
N SER A 194 -29.93 7.85 -8.40
CA SER A 194 -30.40 8.94 -7.54
C SER A 194 -29.39 9.41 -6.48
N VAL A 195 -28.38 8.59 -6.15
CA VAL A 195 -27.33 8.96 -5.20
C VAL A 195 -26.32 9.89 -5.86
N PHE A 196 -25.95 9.60 -7.12
CA PHE A 196 -24.97 10.40 -7.88
C PHE A 196 -25.60 11.62 -8.56
N GLU A 197 -26.88 11.56 -8.93
CA GLU A 197 -27.61 12.70 -9.48
C GLU A 197 -27.62 13.92 -8.55
N LYS A 198 -27.49 13.70 -7.25
CA LYS A 198 -27.43 14.79 -6.25
C LYS A 198 -26.07 15.48 -6.16
N VAL A 199 -25.02 14.88 -6.72
CA VAL A 199 -23.64 15.37 -6.63
C VAL A 199 -22.89 15.15 -7.95
N PRO A 200 -23.44 15.62 -9.09
CA PRO A 200 -22.84 15.39 -10.40
C PRO A 200 -21.43 15.99 -10.51
N GLU A 201 -21.16 17.05 -9.75
CA GLU A 201 -19.86 17.72 -9.71
C GLU A 201 -18.75 16.84 -9.13
N LEU A 202 -19.09 15.79 -8.39
CA LEU A 202 -18.13 14.85 -7.84
C LEU A 202 -17.68 13.78 -8.85
N THR A 203 -18.35 13.69 -9.99
CA THR A 203 -17.94 12.79 -11.08
C THR A 203 -16.59 13.23 -11.62
N ILE A 204 -15.66 12.28 -11.75
CA ILE A 204 -14.31 12.55 -12.27
C ILE A 204 -14.41 12.68 -13.80
N PRO A 205 -13.87 13.77 -14.39
CA PRO A 205 -13.89 13.93 -15.85
C PRO A 205 -13.14 12.80 -16.55
N GLN A 206 -13.69 12.30 -17.67
CA GLN A 206 -13.00 11.26 -18.44
C GLN A 206 -11.66 11.75 -19.02
N THR A 207 -11.53 13.06 -19.27
CA THR A 207 -10.27 13.71 -19.65
C THR A 207 -9.17 13.51 -18.62
N SER A 208 -9.52 13.71 -17.34
CA SER A 208 -8.58 13.51 -16.23
C SER A 208 -8.16 12.04 -16.11
N ILE A 209 -9.11 11.11 -16.30
CA ILE A 209 -8.80 9.67 -16.27
C ILE A 209 -7.85 9.30 -17.43
N LEU A 210 -8.12 9.79 -18.63
CA LEU A 210 -7.27 9.55 -19.80
C LEU A 210 -5.87 10.14 -19.61
N HIS A 211 -5.76 11.35 -19.05
CA HIS A 211 -4.47 11.95 -18.72
C HIS A 211 -3.66 11.05 -17.76
N LEU A 212 -4.29 10.56 -16.68
CA LEU A 212 -3.64 9.66 -15.73
C LEU A 212 -3.19 8.35 -16.38
N LEU A 213 -3.99 7.78 -17.29
CA LEU A 213 -3.62 6.55 -18.01
C LEU A 213 -2.41 6.76 -18.94
N GLN A 214 -2.27 7.95 -19.52
CA GLN A 214 -1.16 8.29 -20.42
C GLN A 214 0.10 8.75 -19.66
N CYS A 215 -0.04 9.11 -18.38
CA CYS A 215 1.08 9.57 -17.56
C CYS A 215 2.13 8.47 -17.40
N LYS A 216 3.39 8.80 -17.75
CA LYS A 216 4.52 7.87 -17.66
C LYS A 216 5.04 7.73 -16.23
N ASP A 217 4.81 8.72 -15.40
CA ASP A 217 5.30 8.77 -14.02
C ASP A 217 4.46 7.89 -13.09
N LEU A 218 3.21 7.57 -13.48
CA LEU A 218 2.38 6.65 -12.73
C LEU A 218 2.80 5.19 -12.98
N LEU A 219 2.96 4.46 -11.89
CA LEU A 219 3.41 3.08 -11.94
C LEU A 219 2.35 2.14 -12.50
N THR A 220 2.77 1.22 -13.35
CA THR A 220 1.96 0.04 -13.68
C THR A 220 1.99 -0.95 -12.51
N PRO A 221 1.02 -1.90 -12.40
CA PRO A 221 1.07 -2.96 -11.40
C PRO A 221 2.39 -3.73 -11.40
N GLU A 222 2.95 -4.02 -12.55
CA GLU A 222 4.23 -4.73 -12.69
C GLU A 222 5.40 -3.92 -12.11
N GLN A 223 5.47 -2.62 -12.43
CA GLN A 223 6.49 -1.72 -11.90
C GLN A 223 6.35 -1.57 -10.37
N PHE A 224 5.11 -1.44 -9.89
CA PHE A 224 4.82 -1.34 -8.46
C PHE A 224 5.29 -2.60 -7.71
N LEU A 225 4.91 -3.79 -8.18
CA LEU A 225 5.34 -5.05 -7.55
C LEU A 225 6.85 -5.23 -7.62
N LYS A 226 7.49 -4.89 -8.73
CA LYS A 226 8.96 -4.95 -8.83
C LYS A 226 9.63 -4.03 -7.82
N MET A 227 9.05 -2.87 -7.52
CA MET A 227 9.63 -1.88 -6.62
C MET A 227 9.38 -2.20 -5.14
N TYR A 228 8.19 -2.68 -4.80
CA TYR A 228 7.73 -2.80 -3.41
C TYR A 228 7.50 -4.23 -2.92
N ASP A 229 7.34 -5.22 -3.81
CA ASP A 229 7.09 -6.62 -3.47
C ASP A 229 8.34 -7.51 -3.68
N SER A 230 9.41 -6.97 -4.23
CA SER A 230 10.68 -7.68 -4.36
C SER A 230 11.39 -7.71 -3.02
N PRO A 231 11.99 -8.86 -2.61
CA PRO A 231 12.85 -8.91 -1.44
C PRO A 231 13.94 -7.85 -1.57
N LEU A 232 14.09 -7.01 -0.56
CA LEU A 232 15.24 -6.12 -0.47
C LEU A 232 16.47 -7.01 -0.33
N ASN A 233 17.18 -7.28 -1.42
CA ASN A 233 18.55 -7.76 -1.38
C ASN A 233 19.41 -6.59 -0.87
N VAL A 234 19.34 -6.33 0.42
CA VAL A 234 20.34 -5.50 1.09
C VAL A 234 21.61 -6.34 1.07
N MET A 235 22.43 -6.19 0.02
CA MET A 235 23.83 -6.49 0.14
C MET A 235 24.33 -5.49 1.19
N LEU A 236 24.39 -5.94 2.44
CA LEU A 236 25.22 -5.27 3.43
C LEU A 236 26.62 -5.36 2.83
N ASP A 237 27.08 -4.24 2.26
CA ASP A 237 28.47 -4.07 1.96
C ASP A 237 29.15 -4.22 3.32
N SER A 238 29.68 -5.41 3.57
CA SER A 238 30.50 -5.67 4.71
C SER A 238 31.78 -4.89 4.43
N GLY A 239 31.72 -3.59 4.76
CA GLY A 239 32.83 -2.68 4.64
C GLY A 239 34.01 -3.38 5.25
N LYS A 240 35.02 -3.70 4.44
CA LYS A 240 36.31 -4.14 4.89
C LYS A 240 36.75 -3.11 5.91
N CYS A 241 36.68 -3.45 7.20
CA CYS A 241 37.39 -2.70 8.21
C CYS A 241 38.83 -2.60 7.71
N PRO A 242 39.39 -1.40 7.52
CA PRO A 242 40.79 -1.28 7.22
C PRO A 242 41.52 -1.97 8.37
N ASN A 243 42.31 -3.01 8.04
CA ASN A 243 43.21 -3.66 9.00
C ASN A 243 44.07 -2.58 9.63
N HIS A 244 43.70 -2.11 10.80
CA HIS A 244 44.65 -1.43 11.67
C HIS A 244 45.63 -2.49 12.08
N GLY A 245 46.77 -2.51 11.41
CA GLY A 245 47.90 -3.34 11.78
C GLY A 245 48.17 -3.15 13.27
N ILE A 246 48.12 -4.22 13.99
CA ILE A 246 48.60 -4.30 15.37
C ILE A 246 50.09 -3.95 15.30
N VAL A 247 50.41 -2.73 15.67
CA VAL A 247 51.80 -2.33 15.90
C VAL A 247 52.22 -3.04 17.19
N SER A 248 53.00 -4.10 17.05
CA SER A 248 53.66 -4.77 18.18
C SER A 248 54.60 -3.77 18.87
N PRO A 249 54.58 -3.66 20.20
CA PRO A 249 55.54 -2.82 20.89
C PRO A 249 56.96 -3.35 20.69
N PRO A 250 57.99 -2.48 20.64
CA PRO A 250 59.37 -2.87 20.42
C PRO A 250 59.84 -3.78 21.54
N GLY A 251 60.49 -4.90 21.13
CA GLY A 251 60.98 -5.92 22.00
C GLY A 251 61.98 -5.40 23.04
N ILE A 252 61.81 -5.82 24.27
CA ILE A 252 62.79 -5.73 25.33
C ILE A 252 63.79 -6.90 25.12
N GLU A 253 65.03 -6.57 24.73
CA GLU A 253 66.12 -7.54 24.69
C GLU A 253 66.44 -7.99 26.11
N PRO A 254 66.65 -9.31 26.35
CA PRO A 254 67.18 -9.77 27.63
C PRO A 254 68.68 -9.51 27.71
N CYS A 255 69.10 -8.74 28.71
CA CYS A 255 70.48 -8.64 29.12
C CYS A 255 70.97 -9.99 29.60
N MET A 256 71.98 -10.52 28.90
CA MET A 256 72.83 -11.66 29.43
C MET A 256 73.91 -11.07 30.34
N ALA A 257 74.01 -11.63 31.51
CA ALA A 257 75.20 -11.74 32.30
C ALA A 257 75.07 -12.93 33.24
#